data_8ac66724c675a06a9da3a1c7aa56096e
#
_entry.id   8ac66724c675a06a9da3a1c7aa56096e
#
_cell.length_a   1.000
_cell.length_b   1.000
_cell.length_c   1.000
_cell.angle_alpha   90.00
_cell.angle_beta   90.00
_cell.angle_gamma   90.00
#
_symmetry.space_group_name_H-M   'P 1'
#
loop_
_entity.id
_entity.type
_entity.pdbx_description
1 polymer ?
#
loop_
_entity_poly.entity_id
_entity_poly.type
_entity_poly.pdbx_seq_one_letter_code
_entity_poly.pdbx_strand_id
1 'polypeptide(L)'
;MDKDSLAHSKWNCKYHIVFAPKYRRQIIYKQISADIGQIIRALCARKGIEILEAAAMPDHIHLYVKIPPKYSVSEVMGYLKGKSSLMIFDRHANLRYKYGNRHFWCRGYYVDTVGRNEKAIQEYVRNQLQEDVAADQIRLKEFTDPFTGEPVSLSLIHISEPTRHAQIS
;
A
#
# COMPACT_ATOMS: atom_id res chain seq x y z
N MET A 1 10.81 25.85 7.26
CA MET A 1 11.27 25.53 5.92
C MET A 1 10.26 24.63 5.22
N ASP A 2 9.84 24.99 4.05
CA ASP A 2 8.89 24.15 3.32
C ASP A 2 9.58 22.86 2.87
N LYS A 3 9.10 21.70 3.35
CA LYS A 3 9.70 20.41 3.01
C LYS A 3 9.50 20.02 1.54
N ASP A 4 8.63 20.74 0.86
CA ASP A 4 8.36 20.54 -0.58
C ASP A 4 9.24 21.44 -1.45
N SER A 5 10.29 21.97 -0.89
CA SER A 5 11.21 22.83 -1.58
C SER A 5 12.58 22.16 -1.65
N LEU A 6 13.17 22.16 -2.83
CA LEU A 6 14.54 21.72 -3.05
C LEU A 6 15.28 22.85 -3.75
N ALA A 7 16.16 23.55 -3.00
CA ALA A 7 16.82 24.76 -3.46
C ALA A 7 15.80 25.79 -3.97
N HIS A 8 15.68 25.98 -5.30
CA HIS A 8 14.74 26.92 -5.91
C HIS A 8 13.51 26.23 -6.50
N SER A 9 13.34 24.94 -6.26
CA SER A 9 12.23 24.16 -6.82
C SER A 9 11.20 23.82 -5.75
N LYS A 10 9.94 23.91 -6.13
CA LYS A 10 8.81 23.45 -5.31
C LYS A 10 8.07 22.37 -6.07
N TRP A 11 7.50 21.40 -5.37
CA TRP A 11 6.77 20.30 -6.02
C TRP A 11 5.54 19.87 -5.22
N ASN A 12 4.63 19.27 -5.95
CA ASN A 12 3.42 18.70 -5.38
C ASN A 12 3.03 17.43 -6.16
N CYS A 13 3.97 16.49 -6.21
CA CYS A 13 3.84 15.26 -7.00
C CYS A 13 3.20 14.18 -6.16
N LYS A 14 1.90 13.99 -6.33
CA LYS A 14 1.10 13.05 -5.54
C LYS A 14 0.54 11.95 -6.42
N TYR A 15 0.57 10.74 -5.89
CA TYR A 15 0.15 9.54 -6.61
C TYR A 15 -0.66 8.62 -5.71
N HIS A 16 -1.69 8.03 -6.29
CA HIS A 16 -2.38 6.88 -5.73
C HIS A 16 -1.80 5.62 -6.40
N ILE A 17 -1.22 4.74 -5.60
CA ILE A 17 -0.53 3.54 -6.10
C ILE A 17 -1.17 2.31 -5.46
N VAL A 18 -1.41 1.28 -6.27
CA VAL A 18 -1.94 0.01 -5.78
C VAL A 18 -1.04 -1.12 -6.27
N PHE A 19 -0.66 -2.01 -5.37
CA PHE A 19 0.15 -3.18 -5.70
C PHE A 19 -0.22 -4.36 -4.81
N ALA A 20 0.11 -5.56 -5.26
CA ALA A 20 -0.40 -6.79 -4.66
C ALA A 20 0.67 -7.85 -4.50
N PRO A 21 0.51 -8.76 -3.51
CA PRO A 21 1.36 -9.96 -3.42
C PRO A 21 1.26 -10.81 -4.69
N LYS A 22 2.33 -11.52 -4.97
CA LYS A 22 2.39 -12.44 -6.10
C LYS A 22 1.26 -13.45 -6.03
N TYR A 23 0.58 -13.66 -7.14
CA TYR A 23 -0.63 -14.49 -7.26
C TYR A 23 -1.83 -13.93 -6.49
N ARG A 24 -1.79 -12.68 -6.07
CA ARG A 24 -2.86 -12.01 -5.32
C ARG A 24 -3.35 -12.85 -4.13
N ARG A 25 -2.42 -13.46 -3.43
CA ARG A 25 -2.74 -14.27 -2.27
C ARG A 25 -3.21 -13.40 -1.10
N GLN A 26 -4.25 -13.83 -0.44
CA GLN A 26 -4.75 -13.18 0.75
C GLN A 26 -3.89 -13.57 1.95
N ILE A 27 -2.71 -12.97 2.07
CA ILE A 27 -1.75 -13.28 3.12
C ILE A 27 -1.37 -12.07 3.99
N ILE A 28 -1.91 -10.89 3.66
CA ILE A 28 -1.61 -9.67 4.41
C ILE A 28 -2.55 -9.59 5.62
N TYR A 29 -2.25 -10.39 6.64
CA TYR A 29 -3.05 -10.48 7.86
C TYR A 29 -2.17 -10.29 9.09
N LYS A 30 -2.78 -9.82 10.19
CA LYS A 30 -2.18 -9.80 11.53
C LYS A 30 -0.73 -9.31 11.53
N GLN A 31 0.20 -10.16 11.97
CA GLN A 31 1.60 -9.78 12.10
C GLN A 31 2.25 -9.45 10.74
N ILE A 32 1.92 -10.19 9.69
CA ILE A 32 2.44 -9.90 8.35
C ILE A 32 1.98 -8.52 7.90
N SER A 33 0.72 -8.20 8.11
CA SER A 33 0.14 -6.90 7.79
C SER A 33 0.86 -5.77 8.55
N ALA A 34 1.05 -5.94 9.85
CA ALA A 34 1.75 -4.96 10.68
C ALA A 34 3.20 -4.77 10.22
N ASP A 35 3.90 -5.84 9.92
CA ASP A 35 5.29 -5.78 9.46
C ASP A 35 5.42 -5.10 8.10
N ILE A 36 4.53 -5.41 7.17
CA ILE A 36 4.49 -4.75 5.85
C ILE A 36 4.29 -3.25 6.03
N GLY A 37 3.34 -2.85 6.86
CA GLY A 37 3.09 -1.43 7.13
C GLY A 37 4.31 -0.72 7.68
N GLN A 38 4.99 -1.31 8.65
CA GLN A 38 6.21 -0.76 9.23
C GLN A 38 7.35 -0.68 8.20
N ILE A 39 7.53 -1.73 7.42
CA ILE A 39 8.58 -1.80 6.39
C ILE A 39 8.37 -0.72 5.33
N ILE A 40 7.16 -0.62 4.77
CA ILE A 40 6.85 0.36 3.73
C ILE A 40 7.04 1.78 4.26
N ARG A 41 6.57 2.04 5.48
CA ARG A 41 6.73 3.35 6.11
C ARG A 41 8.21 3.72 6.28
N ALA A 42 9.03 2.79 6.76
CA ALA A 42 10.46 3.02 6.95
C ALA A 42 11.18 3.26 5.63
N LEU A 43 10.85 2.47 4.60
CA LEU A 43 11.46 2.62 3.28
C LEU A 43 11.09 3.95 2.62
N CYS A 44 9.85 4.37 2.74
CA CYS A 44 9.41 5.67 2.24
C CYS A 44 10.13 6.81 2.95
N ALA A 45 10.27 6.73 4.26
CA ALA A 45 10.97 7.75 5.05
C ALA A 45 12.42 7.93 4.60
N ARG A 46 13.11 6.84 4.28
CA ARG A 46 14.50 6.87 3.81
C ARG A 46 14.68 7.64 2.50
N LYS A 47 13.65 7.68 1.67
CA LYS A 47 13.70 8.39 0.38
C LYS A 47 13.01 9.74 0.40
N GLY A 48 12.56 10.18 1.57
CA GLY A 48 11.82 11.44 1.67
C GLY A 48 10.44 11.38 1.00
N ILE A 49 9.88 10.19 0.87
CA ILE A 49 8.55 9.98 0.33
C ILE A 49 7.56 10.10 1.49
N GLU A 50 6.61 11.01 1.35
CA GLU A 50 5.58 11.21 2.36
C GLU A 50 4.37 10.32 2.08
N ILE A 51 3.98 9.52 3.05
CA ILE A 51 2.74 8.75 2.98
C ILE A 51 1.62 9.63 3.53
N LEU A 52 0.70 10.02 2.66
CA LEU A 52 -0.44 10.87 3.04
C LEU A 52 -1.59 10.03 3.57
N GLU A 53 -1.81 8.86 2.97
CA GLU A 53 -2.78 7.87 3.41
C GLU A 53 -2.34 6.51 2.90
N ALA A 54 -2.67 5.44 3.63
CA ALA A 54 -2.38 4.08 3.20
C ALA A 54 -3.40 3.10 3.77
N ALA A 55 -3.65 2.05 3.04
CA ALA A 55 -4.53 0.97 3.46
C ALA A 55 -3.94 -0.37 3.01
N ALA A 56 -3.80 -1.29 3.94
CA ALA A 56 -3.34 -2.65 3.65
C ALA A 56 -4.53 -3.60 3.69
N MET A 57 -4.83 -4.15 2.53
CA MET A 57 -5.88 -5.13 2.34
C MET A 57 -5.28 -6.54 2.39
N PRO A 58 -6.08 -7.60 2.56
CA PRO A 58 -5.55 -8.95 2.59
C PRO A 58 -4.76 -9.35 1.35
N ASP A 59 -5.10 -8.83 0.18
CA ASP A 59 -4.51 -9.20 -1.10
C ASP A 59 -3.91 -8.04 -1.89
N HIS A 60 -3.89 -6.83 -1.33
CA HIS A 60 -3.29 -5.67 -1.99
C HIS A 60 -3.07 -4.51 -1.03
N ILE A 61 -2.32 -3.52 -1.49
CA ILE A 61 -2.03 -2.31 -0.73
C ILE A 61 -2.37 -1.07 -1.55
N HIS A 62 -3.03 -0.12 -0.91
CA HIS A 62 -3.23 1.23 -1.44
C HIS A 62 -2.26 2.19 -0.75
N LEU A 63 -1.54 2.98 -1.56
CA LEU A 63 -0.69 4.06 -1.06
C LEU A 63 -1.07 5.37 -1.72
N TYR A 64 -1.33 6.39 -0.92
CA TYR A 64 -1.40 7.75 -1.39
C TYR A 64 -0.16 8.47 -0.90
N VAL A 65 0.74 8.80 -1.83
CA VAL A 65 2.08 9.27 -1.49
C VAL A 65 2.45 10.53 -2.26
N LYS A 66 3.35 11.30 -1.65
CA LYS A 66 3.98 12.45 -2.26
C LYS A 66 5.45 12.11 -2.50
N ILE A 67 5.85 12.12 -3.76
CA ILE A 67 7.18 11.67 -4.19
C ILE A 67 8.00 12.86 -4.66
N PRO A 68 9.23 13.05 -4.16
CA PRO A 68 10.12 14.09 -4.69
C PRO A 68 10.35 13.91 -6.20
N PRO A 69 10.41 14.98 -6.98
CA PRO A 69 10.51 14.90 -8.45
C PRO A 69 11.81 14.29 -8.95
N LYS A 70 12.81 14.17 -8.11
CA LYS A 70 14.07 13.49 -8.45
C LYS A 70 13.91 11.97 -8.66
N TYR A 71 12.79 11.39 -8.22
CA TYR A 71 12.50 9.98 -8.39
C TYR A 71 11.33 9.79 -9.35
N SER A 72 11.45 8.82 -10.26
CA SER A 72 10.31 8.34 -11.02
C SER A 72 9.47 7.38 -10.17
N VAL A 73 8.20 7.22 -10.52
CA VAL A 73 7.34 6.24 -9.85
C VAL A 73 7.92 4.84 -10.01
N SER A 74 8.44 4.50 -11.18
CA SER A 74 9.02 3.16 -11.41
C SER A 74 10.24 2.89 -10.55
N GLU A 75 11.10 3.88 -10.34
CA GLU A 75 12.24 3.75 -9.41
C GLU A 75 11.76 3.51 -7.98
N VAL A 76 10.78 4.29 -7.54
CA VAL A 76 10.20 4.16 -6.20
C VAL A 76 9.58 2.78 -6.03
N MET A 77 8.81 2.30 -7.00
CA MET A 77 8.18 0.99 -6.91
C MET A 77 9.19 -0.15 -6.96
N GLY A 78 10.23 -0.03 -7.78
CA GLY A 78 11.33 -1.00 -7.79
C GLY A 78 12.03 -1.08 -6.43
N TYR A 79 12.29 0.06 -5.83
CA TYR A 79 12.88 0.15 -4.51
C TYR A 79 11.96 -0.44 -3.42
N LEU A 80 10.72 -0.02 -3.37
CA LEU A 80 9.77 -0.48 -2.35
C LEU A 80 9.52 -1.98 -2.45
N LYS A 81 9.27 -2.49 -3.65
CA LYS A 81 9.02 -3.93 -3.84
C LYS A 81 10.26 -4.78 -3.56
N GLY A 82 11.42 -4.36 -4.06
CA GLY A 82 12.65 -5.12 -3.88
C GLY A 82 13.08 -5.19 -2.43
N LYS A 83 13.17 -4.05 -1.76
CA LYS A 83 13.60 -3.99 -0.37
C LYS A 83 12.60 -4.61 0.58
N SER A 84 11.30 -4.34 0.37
CA SER A 84 10.27 -4.91 1.24
C SER A 84 10.18 -6.42 1.13
N SER A 85 10.34 -6.98 -0.08
CA SER A 85 10.38 -8.44 -0.26
C SER A 85 11.45 -9.09 0.61
N LEU A 86 12.66 -8.55 0.58
CA LEU A 86 13.76 -9.08 1.39
C LEU A 86 13.46 -8.99 2.88
N MET A 87 12.95 -7.86 3.32
CA MET A 87 12.63 -7.63 4.73
C MET A 87 11.46 -8.50 5.21
N ILE A 88 10.46 -8.70 4.37
CA ILE A 88 9.32 -9.58 4.66
C ILE A 88 9.81 -11.02 4.82
N PHE A 89 10.66 -11.50 3.90
CA PHE A 89 11.20 -12.85 3.97
C PHE A 89 12.14 -13.07 5.16
N ASP A 90 12.85 -12.03 5.59
CA ASP A 90 13.67 -12.11 6.80
C ASP A 90 12.82 -12.29 8.06
N ARG A 91 11.70 -11.59 8.14
CA ARG A 91 10.79 -11.67 9.29
C ARG A 91 9.88 -12.90 9.25
N HIS A 92 9.56 -13.36 8.05
CA HIS A 92 8.63 -14.47 7.81
C HIS A 92 9.25 -15.50 6.86
N ALA A 93 10.23 -16.22 7.36
CA ALA A 93 11.03 -17.15 6.55
C ALA A 93 10.20 -18.24 5.86
N ASN A 94 9.07 -18.63 6.45
CA ASN A 94 8.16 -19.60 5.85
C ASN A 94 7.54 -19.14 4.53
N LEU A 95 7.40 -17.83 4.34
CA LEU A 95 6.88 -17.29 3.07
C LEU A 95 7.86 -17.44 1.93
N ARG A 96 9.15 -17.49 2.25
CA ARG A 96 10.20 -17.64 1.24
C ARG A 96 10.00 -18.87 0.37
N TYR A 97 9.57 -19.97 0.96
CA TYR A 97 9.29 -21.21 0.24
C TYR A 97 8.10 -21.09 -0.71
N LYS A 98 7.07 -20.34 -0.31
CA LYS A 98 5.87 -20.14 -1.13
C LYS A 98 6.13 -19.25 -2.36
N TYR A 99 7.10 -18.34 -2.26
CA TYR A 99 7.35 -17.32 -3.28
C TYR A 99 8.67 -17.50 -4.01
N GLY A 100 9.31 -18.65 -3.87
CA GLY A 100 10.52 -18.98 -4.61
C GLY A 100 11.74 -18.13 -4.24
N ASN A 101 11.81 -17.64 -3.02
CA ASN A 101 12.93 -16.90 -2.44
C ASN A 101 13.22 -15.50 -3.01
N ARG A 102 12.42 -14.97 -3.95
CA ARG A 102 12.84 -13.75 -4.66
C ARG A 102 11.84 -12.62 -4.61
N HIS A 103 10.58 -12.90 -4.91
CA HIS A 103 9.61 -11.84 -5.13
C HIS A 103 8.34 -12.10 -4.36
N PHE A 104 8.07 -11.25 -3.40
CA PHE A 104 6.82 -11.26 -2.67
C PHE A 104 5.68 -10.64 -3.48
N TRP A 105 5.98 -9.58 -4.24
CA TRP A 105 4.99 -8.79 -4.96
C TRP A 105 4.80 -9.23 -6.40
N CYS A 106 3.58 -9.06 -6.91
CA CYS A 106 3.31 -9.19 -8.35
C CYS A 106 4.15 -8.22 -9.15
N ARG A 107 4.38 -8.54 -10.41
CA ARG A 107 4.88 -7.56 -11.37
C ARG A 107 3.84 -6.47 -11.56
N GLY A 108 4.32 -5.26 -11.80
CA GLY A 108 3.47 -4.13 -12.09
C GLY A 108 2.79 -3.55 -10.86
N TYR A 109 2.06 -2.52 -11.11
CA TYR A 109 1.29 -1.77 -10.11
C TYR A 109 0.31 -0.88 -10.87
N TYR A 110 -0.73 -0.46 -10.19
CA TYR A 110 -1.60 0.61 -10.68
C TYR A 110 -1.09 1.93 -10.13
N VAL A 111 -1.04 2.97 -10.95
CA VAL A 111 -0.71 4.32 -10.50
C VAL A 111 -1.62 5.34 -11.16
N ASP A 112 -2.06 6.30 -10.37
CA ASP A 112 -2.83 7.45 -10.83
C ASP A 112 -2.25 8.71 -10.21
N THR A 113 -2.25 9.80 -10.96
CA THR A 113 -1.83 11.10 -10.45
C THR A 113 -2.97 11.75 -9.69
N VAL A 114 -2.64 12.43 -8.60
CA VAL A 114 -3.61 13.12 -7.77
C VAL A 114 -3.41 14.61 -7.90
N GLY A 115 -4.47 15.32 -8.30
CA GLY A 115 -4.46 16.76 -8.43
C GLY A 115 -4.76 17.47 -7.11
N ARG A 116 -5.60 18.51 -7.17
CA ARG A 116 -5.87 19.39 -6.02
C ARG A 116 -6.81 18.81 -4.98
N ASN A 117 -7.55 17.79 -5.31
CA ASN A 117 -8.60 17.24 -4.43
C ASN A 117 -8.07 16.18 -3.47
N GLU A 118 -7.16 16.60 -2.60
CA GLU A 118 -6.46 15.70 -1.66
C GLU A 118 -7.39 15.00 -0.70
N LYS A 119 -8.36 15.73 -0.12
CA LYS A 119 -9.27 15.17 0.87
C LYS A 119 -10.13 14.05 0.28
N ALA A 120 -10.62 14.24 -0.94
CA ALA A 120 -11.42 13.23 -1.62
C ALA A 120 -10.63 11.96 -1.88
N ILE A 121 -9.35 12.08 -2.26
CA ILE A 121 -8.49 10.94 -2.49
C ILE A 121 -8.12 10.25 -1.17
N GLN A 122 -7.82 11.00 -0.13
CA GLN A 122 -7.56 10.42 1.20
C GLN A 122 -8.77 9.66 1.72
N GLU A 123 -9.96 10.22 1.59
CA GLU A 123 -11.22 9.55 1.97
C GLU A 123 -11.45 8.30 1.10
N TYR A 124 -11.19 8.40 -0.18
CA TYR A 124 -11.32 7.25 -1.08
C TYR A 124 -10.43 6.10 -0.64
N VAL A 125 -9.14 6.34 -0.39
CA VAL A 125 -8.20 5.30 0.05
C VAL A 125 -8.64 4.71 1.38
N ARG A 126 -9.07 5.55 2.31
CA ARG A 126 -9.58 5.11 3.62
C ARG A 126 -10.83 4.25 3.49
N ASN A 127 -11.75 4.65 2.63
CA ASN A 127 -13.00 3.93 2.41
C ASN A 127 -12.79 2.59 1.68
N GLN A 128 -11.76 2.50 0.83
CA GLN A 128 -11.41 1.24 0.17
C GLN A 128 -11.16 0.13 1.18
N LEU A 129 -10.41 0.44 2.24
CA LEU A 129 -10.16 -0.54 3.29
C LEU A 129 -11.46 -1.07 3.90
N GLN A 130 -12.40 -0.18 4.24
CA GLN A 130 -13.67 -0.56 4.84
C GLN A 130 -14.53 -1.40 3.89
N GLU A 131 -14.61 -1.00 2.63
CA GLU A 131 -15.42 -1.71 1.63
C GLU A 131 -14.89 -3.11 1.34
N ASP A 132 -13.58 -3.22 1.15
CA ASP A 132 -12.96 -4.51 0.84
C ASP A 132 -12.98 -5.45 2.04
N VAL A 133 -12.80 -4.93 3.24
CA VAL A 133 -12.96 -5.73 4.46
C VAL A 133 -14.41 -6.20 4.62
N ALA A 134 -15.37 -5.35 4.28
CA ALA A 134 -16.79 -5.72 4.29
C ALA A 134 -17.09 -6.82 3.27
N ALA A 135 -16.47 -6.77 2.10
CA ALA A 135 -16.62 -7.83 1.09
C ALA A 135 -16.00 -9.16 1.53
N ASP A 136 -14.94 -9.09 2.32
CA ASP A 136 -14.24 -10.27 2.82
C ASP A 136 -14.66 -10.70 4.22
N GLN A 137 -15.71 -10.12 4.78
CA GLN A 137 -16.20 -10.38 6.14
C GLN A 137 -16.39 -11.86 6.46
N ILE A 138 -16.82 -12.61 5.49
CA ILE A 138 -17.06 -14.04 5.67
C ILE A 138 -15.75 -14.80 5.97
N ARG A 139 -14.63 -14.24 5.55
CA ARG A 139 -13.31 -14.85 5.67
C ARG A 139 -12.48 -14.31 6.83
N LEU A 140 -12.77 -13.08 7.27
CA LEU A 140 -11.96 -12.37 8.24
C LEU A 140 -12.81 -11.87 9.40
N LYS A 141 -12.59 -12.43 10.57
CA LYS A 141 -13.23 -11.95 11.79
C LYS A 141 -12.50 -10.76 12.40
N GLU A 142 -11.21 -10.64 12.14
CA GLU A 142 -10.40 -9.56 12.69
C GLU A 142 -9.39 -9.07 11.65
N PHE A 143 -9.44 -7.81 11.35
CA PHE A 143 -8.46 -7.16 10.50
C PHE A 143 -8.04 -5.83 11.16
N THR A 144 -6.74 -5.61 11.27
CA THR A 144 -6.18 -4.38 11.80
C THR A 144 -5.37 -3.69 10.72
N ASP A 145 -5.68 -2.43 10.48
CA ASP A 145 -4.92 -1.62 9.55
C ASP A 145 -3.51 -1.40 10.09
N PRO A 146 -2.45 -1.83 9.40
CA PRO A 146 -1.09 -1.71 9.87
C PRO A 146 -0.58 -0.27 9.88
N PHE A 147 -1.24 0.65 9.18
CA PHE A 147 -0.83 2.05 9.11
C PHE A 147 -1.45 2.88 10.23
N THR A 148 -2.67 2.57 10.63
CA THR A 148 -3.36 3.29 11.71
C THR A 148 -3.31 2.55 13.04
N GLY A 149 -3.13 1.24 13.02
CA GLY A 149 -3.16 0.40 14.21
C GLY A 149 -4.55 0.14 14.76
N GLU A 150 -5.58 0.56 14.03
CA GLU A 150 -6.97 0.43 14.47
C GLU A 150 -7.66 -0.78 13.84
N PRO A 151 -8.58 -1.43 14.57
CA PRO A 151 -9.42 -2.44 13.98
C PRO A 151 -10.33 -1.82 12.93
N VAL A 152 -10.50 -2.49 11.81
CA VAL A 152 -11.38 -2.02 10.77
C VAL A 152 -12.83 -2.30 11.17
N SER A 153 -13.66 -1.26 11.17
CA SER A 153 -15.09 -1.38 11.46
C SER A 153 -15.82 -2.00 10.29
N LEU A 154 -16.59 -3.05 10.59
CA LEU A 154 -17.40 -3.75 9.60
C LEU A 154 -18.85 -3.28 9.60
N SER A 155 -19.09 -2.04 9.97
CA SER A 155 -20.45 -1.52 10.13
C SER A 155 -21.25 -1.38 8.85
N LEU A 156 -20.60 -1.38 7.69
CA LEU A 156 -21.24 -1.23 6.39
C LEU A 156 -20.89 -2.37 5.48
N ILE A 157 -21.86 -3.21 5.25
CA ILE A 157 -21.74 -4.30 4.30
C ILE A 157 -22.18 -3.77 2.94
N HIS A 158 -21.25 -3.24 2.19
CA HIS A 158 -21.50 -2.88 0.82
C HIS A 158 -20.46 -3.58 -0.04
N ILE A 159 -20.94 -4.51 -0.83
CA ILE A 159 -20.05 -5.28 -1.71
C ILE A 159 -19.53 -4.33 -2.78
N SER A 160 -18.25 -4.11 -2.77
CA SER A 160 -17.59 -3.29 -3.76
C SER A 160 -17.57 -4.00 -5.11
N GLU A 161 -17.56 -3.21 -6.19
CA GLU A 161 -17.55 -3.77 -7.52
C GLU A 161 -16.25 -4.52 -7.84
N PRO A 162 -16.33 -5.70 -8.48
CA PRO A 162 -15.15 -6.50 -8.83
C PRO A 162 -14.15 -5.81 -9.74
N THR A 163 -14.61 -4.84 -10.53
CA THR A 163 -13.75 -4.10 -11.46
C THR A 163 -12.57 -3.41 -10.81
N ARG A 164 -12.67 -3.09 -9.52
CA ARG A 164 -11.59 -2.47 -8.77
C ARG A 164 -10.37 -3.37 -8.65
N HIS A 165 -10.58 -4.66 -8.52
CA HIS A 165 -9.50 -5.64 -8.44
C HIS A 165 -8.81 -5.89 -9.78
N ALA A 166 -9.51 -5.68 -10.87
CA ALA A 166 -8.96 -5.83 -12.22
C ALA A 166 -7.89 -4.80 -12.54
N GLN A 167 -7.91 -3.66 -11.87
CA GLN A 167 -6.92 -2.59 -12.07
C GLN A 167 -5.55 -2.91 -11.48
N ILE A 168 -5.46 -3.94 -10.66
CA ILE A 168 -4.24 -4.29 -9.92
C ILE A 168 -3.44 -5.38 -10.61
N SER A 169 -4.03 -6.05 -11.53
CA SER A 169 -3.41 -7.20 -12.24
C SER A 169 -2.16 -6.86 -13.03
#